data_acc226bb8b839309eee457b10424aab0
#
_entry.id   acc226bb8b839309eee457b10424aab0
#
_cell.length_a   1.000
_cell.length_b   1.000
_cell.length_c   1.000
_cell.angle_alpha   90.00
_cell.angle_beta   90.00
_cell.angle_gamma   90.00
#
_symmetry.space_group_name_H-M   'P 1'
#
loop_
_entity.id
_entity.type
_entity.pdbx_description
1 polymer ?
#
loop_
_entity_poly.entity_id
_entity_poly.type
_entity_poly.pdbx_seq_one_letter_code
_entity_poly.pdbx_strand_id
1 'polypeptide(L)'
;LLAGLPGTAQTIMSANGGPVRLFGTDMAVFEMREPRQDLPCQVVPSKSALVGFDLKFHSGFEVTIPLRELAGRENLLTILFRVAPLSDLDHPVYLIQKIRVPEIEEDAKGDASLYGAFDVGEGKYRVDWLMRDRAERVCSNFWEVEAALNGKESQMAMVIPPNAVRAADQESFKDEPPVERVATGEAIAVKVLLNYAPQNPRNTVMRPVDTTALVSILRSILREPKIGKFSLVAFSMASQQVLYRQENVDHLDLPALGEALSKVKFGTVDLSKLAVKNSETQFLGDLIRTELGGANKPEAIIFAGPKVMLEQNVEAETLKEVGAVEFPLFYLNYNLYPAQIPWRDSISHAVKFFKGQEYTISKPRDLWFATSDVVSRILKTRSGRLAQNSPSQ
;
A
#
# COMPACT_ATOMS: atom_id res chain seq x y z
N LEU A 1 -18.45 -12.23 -16.65
CA LEU A 1 -17.56 -11.06 -16.47
C LEU A 1 -18.24 -10.09 -15.51
N LEU A 2 -18.02 -10.24 -14.19
CA LEU A 2 -18.51 -9.33 -13.16
C LEU A 2 -17.53 -8.15 -13.08
N ALA A 3 -17.91 -7.03 -13.64
CA ALA A 3 -17.25 -5.75 -13.34
C ALA A 3 -17.60 -5.39 -11.90
N GLY A 4 -16.59 -5.27 -11.03
CA GLY A 4 -16.78 -4.76 -9.68
C GLY A 4 -17.45 -3.40 -9.72
N LEU A 5 -18.57 -3.25 -9.05
CA LEU A 5 -19.27 -1.98 -8.92
C LEU A 5 -18.37 -1.01 -8.14
N PRO A 6 -18.14 0.23 -8.64
CA PRO A 6 -17.34 1.21 -7.90
C PRO A 6 -18.06 1.57 -6.59
N GLY A 7 -17.54 1.07 -5.48
CA GLY A 7 -17.98 1.48 -4.15
C GLY A 7 -17.57 2.93 -3.91
N THR A 8 -18.51 3.76 -3.43
CA THR A 8 -18.17 5.09 -2.92
C THR A 8 -17.36 4.94 -1.63
N ALA A 9 -16.42 5.87 -1.41
CA ALA A 9 -15.56 5.89 -0.23
C ALA A 9 -16.35 5.70 1.07
N GLN A 10 -15.80 4.91 1.98
CA GLN A 10 -16.35 4.77 3.33
C GLN A 10 -16.14 6.08 4.10
N THR A 11 -17.17 6.51 4.80
CA THR A 11 -17.11 7.73 5.61
C THR A 11 -17.33 7.39 7.07
N ILE A 12 -16.47 7.91 7.94
CA ILE A 12 -16.70 7.85 9.40
C ILE A 12 -17.85 8.82 9.72
N MET A 13 -18.83 8.32 10.44
CA MET A 13 -19.90 9.14 10.97
C MET A 13 -19.46 9.71 12.32
N SER A 14 -19.47 11.04 12.44
CA SER A 14 -19.30 11.66 13.73
C SER A 14 -20.58 11.49 14.57
N ALA A 15 -20.43 11.03 15.80
CA ALA A 15 -21.55 10.92 16.76
C ALA A 15 -22.23 12.26 17.03
N ASN A 16 -21.59 13.39 16.76
CA ASN A 16 -22.03 14.75 17.05
C ASN A 16 -22.41 15.57 15.79
N GLY A 17 -23.19 15.00 14.85
CA GLY A 17 -23.86 15.85 13.86
C GLY A 17 -23.21 15.98 12.47
N GLY A 18 -22.54 14.95 11.97
CA GLY A 18 -22.20 14.83 10.55
C GLY A 18 -23.43 14.58 9.65
N PRO A 19 -23.31 14.73 8.33
CA PRO A 19 -24.44 14.78 7.38
C PRO A 19 -25.23 13.47 7.21
N VAL A 20 -24.97 12.43 7.99
CA VAL A 20 -25.67 11.15 7.92
C VAL A 20 -26.38 10.86 9.25
N ARG A 21 -27.70 10.94 9.23
CA ARG A 21 -28.54 10.51 10.36
C ARG A 21 -28.64 8.99 10.38
N LEU A 22 -28.35 8.38 11.53
CA LEU A 22 -28.75 7.02 11.83
C LEU A 22 -30.28 6.99 11.95
N PHE A 23 -30.92 6.05 11.28
CA PHE A 23 -32.36 5.86 11.44
C PHE A 23 -32.61 5.07 12.73
N GLY A 24 -33.71 5.39 13.41
CA GLY A 24 -34.12 4.65 14.62
C GLY A 24 -34.29 3.15 14.35
N THR A 25 -34.70 2.77 13.13
CA THR A 25 -34.80 1.39 12.68
C THR A 25 -33.44 0.68 12.62
N ASP A 26 -32.39 1.37 12.13
CA ASP A 26 -31.03 0.81 12.05
C ASP A 26 -30.46 0.59 13.47
N MET A 27 -30.70 1.56 14.36
CA MET A 27 -30.29 1.44 15.77
C MET A 27 -30.99 0.29 16.47
N ALA A 28 -32.31 0.10 16.25
CA ALA A 28 -33.02 -1.03 16.81
C ALA A 28 -32.43 -2.37 16.38
N VAL A 29 -32.03 -2.53 15.12
CA VAL A 29 -31.36 -3.74 14.64
C VAL A 29 -30.03 -3.97 15.37
N PHE A 30 -29.23 -2.90 15.59
CA PHE A 30 -27.97 -3.01 16.33
C PHE A 30 -28.16 -3.33 17.82
N GLU A 31 -29.23 -2.84 18.44
CA GLU A 31 -29.52 -3.11 19.85
C GLU A 31 -30.05 -4.52 20.07
N MET A 32 -30.96 -4.97 19.20
CA MET A 32 -31.53 -6.33 19.29
C MET A 32 -30.46 -7.41 19.00
N ARG A 33 -29.50 -7.12 18.13
CA ARG A 33 -28.44 -8.04 17.69
C ARG A 33 -28.96 -9.39 17.18
N GLU A 34 -30.11 -9.39 16.59
CA GLU A 34 -30.68 -10.55 15.92
C GLU A 34 -30.44 -10.44 14.41
N PRO A 35 -29.79 -11.44 13.76
CA PRO A 35 -29.56 -11.40 12.30
C PRO A 35 -30.89 -11.31 11.54
N ARG A 36 -30.97 -10.34 10.62
CA ARG A 36 -32.12 -10.17 9.73
C ARG A 36 -31.72 -10.53 8.30
N GLN A 37 -32.65 -11.09 7.56
CA GLN A 37 -32.51 -11.50 6.16
C GLN A 37 -33.73 -11.12 5.32
N ASP A 38 -34.34 -9.97 5.59
CA ASP A 38 -35.44 -9.45 4.78
C ASP A 38 -34.97 -9.20 3.35
N LEU A 39 -33.72 -8.72 3.21
CA LEU A 39 -32.94 -8.76 1.97
C LEU A 39 -32.06 -10.03 2.00
N PRO A 40 -32.36 -11.05 1.18
CA PRO A 40 -31.56 -12.26 1.15
C PRO A 40 -30.10 -11.97 0.84
N CYS A 41 -29.21 -12.41 1.70
CA CYS A 41 -27.78 -12.17 1.60
C CYS A 41 -26.97 -13.24 2.33
N GLN A 42 -25.70 -13.38 1.97
CA GLN A 42 -24.73 -14.17 2.72
C GLN A 42 -23.56 -13.27 3.09
N VAL A 43 -23.31 -13.10 4.39
CA VAL A 43 -22.21 -12.29 4.91
C VAL A 43 -21.09 -13.20 5.41
N VAL A 44 -19.89 -13.00 4.90
CA VAL A 44 -18.66 -13.67 5.33
C VAL A 44 -17.75 -12.65 6.01
N PRO A 45 -17.73 -12.60 7.36
CA PRO A 45 -16.90 -11.65 8.08
C PRO A 45 -15.46 -12.10 8.22
N SER A 46 -14.52 -11.15 8.24
CA SER A 46 -13.14 -11.37 8.65
C SER A 46 -13.05 -11.33 10.18
N LYS A 47 -12.97 -12.49 10.83
CA LYS A 47 -12.89 -12.59 12.30
C LYS A 47 -11.52 -12.28 12.88
N SER A 48 -10.48 -12.40 12.07
CA SER A 48 -9.11 -12.04 12.44
C SER A 48 -8.66 -10.90 11.53
N ALA A 49 -8.18 -9.82 12.15
CA ALA A 49 -7.59 -8.73 11.40
C ALA A 49 -6.18 -9.10 10.94
N LEU A 50 -5.85 -8.77 9.70
CA LEU A 50 -4.57 -9.07 9.09
C LEU A 50 -3.70 -7.82 9.05
N VAL A 51 -2.43 -7.97 9.42
CA VAL A 51 -1.45 -6.87 9.31
C VAL A 51 -1.15 -6.60 7.84
N GLY A 52 -1.39 -5.36 7.41
CA GLY A 52 -1.02 -4.88 6.09
C GLY A 52 0.42 -4.34 6.02
N PHE A 53 0.93 -4.15 4.80
CA PHE A 53 2.24 -3.52 4.57
C PHE A 53 2.29 -2.07 5.05
N ASP A 54 1.16 -1.42 5.24
CA ASP A 54 1.01 -0.08 5.80
C ASP A 54 1.07 -0.06 7.33
N LEU A 55 1.37 -1.20 7.96
CA LEU A 55 1.45 -1.40 9.39
C LEU A 55 0.14 -1.07 10.13
N LYS A 56 -0.97 -1.44 9.52
CA LYS A 56 -2.32 -1.40 10.12
C LYS A 56 -2.90 -2.80 10.15
N PHE A 57 -3.84 -3.02 11.07
CA PHE A 57 -4.69 -4.20 11.01
C PHE A 57 -5.90 -3.93 10.15
N HIS A 58 -6.10 -4.73 9.12
CA HIS A 58 -7.25 -4.70 8.23
C HIS A 58 -8.23 -5.81 8.58
N SER A 59 -9.48 -5.44 8.75
CA SER A 59 -10.62 -6.35 8.86
C SER A 59 -11.71 -5.92 7.91
N GLY A 60 -12.75 -6.73 7.75
CA GLY A 60 -13.85 -6.40 6.84
C GLY A 60 -14.84 -7.51 6.67
N PHE A 61 -15.54 -7.46 5.56
CA PHE A 61 -16.58 -8.42 5.19
C PHE A 61 -16.69 -8.56 3.67
N GLU A 62 -17.17 -9.70 3.26
CA GLU A 62 -17.74 -9.95 1.95
C GLU A 62 -19.24 -10.23 2.12
N VAL A 63 -20.08 -9.62 1.28
CA VAL A 63 -21.50 -9.92 1.24
C VAL A 63 -21.90 -10.29 -0.17
N THR A 64 -22.60 -11.41 -0.30
CA THR A 64 -23.14 -11.93 -1.55
C THR A 64 -24.66 -11.79 -1.55
N ILE A 65 -25.22 -11.24 -2.63
CA ILE A 65 -26.66 -10.97 -2.80
C ILE A 65 -27.07 -11.57 -4.15
N PRO A 66 -28.12 -12.42 -4.22
CA PRO A 66 -28.63 -12.89 -5.50
C PRO A 66 -29.08 -11.70 -6.38
N LEU A 67 -28.66 -11.67 -7.66
CA LEU A 67 -28.98 -10.56 -8.56
C LEU A 67 -30.49 -10.34 -8.72
N ARG A 68 -31.29 -11.40 -8.66
CA ARG A 68 -32.75 -11.32 -8.68
C ARG A 68 -33.36 -10.44 -7.57
N GLU A 69 -32.67 -10.35 -6.42
CA GLU A 69 -33.10 -9.52 -5.28
C GLU A 69 -32.80 -8.02 -5.51
N LEU A 70 -31.91 -7.73 -6.43
CA LEU A 70 -31.53 -6.38 -6.85
C LEU A 70 -32.12 -5.99 -8.20
N ALA A 71 -32.86 -6.91 -8.84
CA ALA A 71 -33.45 -6.69 -10.17
C ALA A 71 -34.46 -5.54 -10.18
N GLY A 72 -34.61 -4.93 -11.35
CA GLY A 72 -35.47 -3.78 -11.60
C GLY A 72 -34.70 -2.47 -11.66
N ARG A 73 -35.39 -1.36 -11.33
CA ARG A 73 -34.81 -0.01 -11.44
C ARG A 73 -33.61 0.20 -10.54
N GLU A 74 -32.81 1.22 -10.87
CA GLU A 74 -31.64 1.65 -10.07
C GLU A 74 -31.94 1.58 -8.55
N ASN A 75 -31.08 0.89 -7.81
CA ASN A 75 -31.17 0.70 -6.38
C ASN A 75 -30.00 1.39 -5.66
N LEU A 76 -30.17 1.64 -4.36
CA LEU A 76 -29.15 2.18 -3.50
C LEU A 76 -29.01 1.27 -2.28
N LEU A 77 -27.87 0.58 -2.19
CA LEU A 77 -27.52 -0.16 -1.00
C LEU A 77 -26.79 0.76 -0.03
N THR A 78 -27.27 0.80 1.20
CA THR A 78 -26.60 1.50 2.31
C THR A 78 -26.09 0.45 3.27
N ILE A 79 -24.77 0.36 3.42
CA ILE A 79 -24.10 -0.49 4.39
C ILE A 79 -23.69 0.38 5.56
N LEU A 80 -24.09 -0.02 6.74
CA LEU A 80 -23.76 0.65 7.99
C LEU A 80 -23.15 -0.38 8.94
N PHE A 81 -22.03 -0.04 9.55
CA PHE A 81 -21.45 -0.90 10.57
C PHE A 81 -20.90 -0.08 11.73
N ARG A 82 -21.10 -0.62 12.91
CA ARG A 82 -20.68 -0.10 14.20
C ARG A 82 -19.55 -0.98 14.71
N VAL A 83 -18.40 -0.38 14.94
CA VAL A 83 -17.21 -1.08 15.45
C VAL A 83 -16.85 -0.48 16.80
N ALA A 84 -16.80 -1.32 17.84
CA ALA A 84 -16.46 -0.90 19.20
C ALA A 84 -15.38 -1.82 19.77
N PRO A 85 -14.33 -1.28 20.41
CA PRO A 85 -13.41 -2.10 21.21
C PRO A 85 -14.20 -2.79 22.33
N LEU A 86 -13.89 -4.03 22.65
CA LEU A 86 -14.54 -4.72 23.78
C LEU A 86 -14.21 -4.05 25.13
N SER A 87 -13.10 -3.29 25.19
CA SER A 87 -12.71 -2.48 26.36
C SER A 87 -13.53 -1.20 26.52
N ASP A 88 -14.24 -0.74 25.44
CA ASP A 88 -15.01 0.49 25.44
C ASP A 88 -16.18 0.38 24.44
N LEU A 89 -17.25 -0.28 24.89
CA LEU A 89 -18.43 -0.51 24.07
C LEU A 89 -19.35 0.73 23.96
N ASP A 90 -19.13 1.70 24.83
CA ASP A 90 -19.98 2.90 24.92
C ASP A 90 -19.59 3.98 23.90
N HIS A 91 -18.36 3.88 23.34
CA HIS A 91 -17.86 4.80 22.31
C HIS A 91 -17.59 4.11 20.97
N PRO A 92 -18.61 3.59 20.29
CA PRO A 92 -18.46 2.92 19.00
C PRO A 92 -18.15 3.91 17.88
N VAL A 93 -17.39 3.45 16.91
CA VAL A 93 -17.18 4.15 15.63
C VAL A 93 -18.19 3.64 14.61
N TYR A 94 -18.93 4.54 13.98
CA TYR A 94 -19.86 4.22 12.91
C TYR A 94 -19.21 4.48 11.56
N LEU A 95 -19.36 3.52 10.66
CA LEU A 95 -18.86 3.59 9.30
C LEU A 95 -20.02 3.35 8.33
N ILE A 96 -20.08 4.14 7.27
CA ILE A 96 -21.12 4.06 6.25
C ILE A 96 -20.50 3.92 4.86
N GLN A 97 -21.13 3.06 4.05
CA GLN A 97 -20.81 2.90 2.64
C GLN A 97 -22.11 2.91 1.84
N LYS A 98 -22.16 3.68 0.77
CA LYS A 98 -23.32 3.74 -0.15
C LYS A 98 -22.89 3.21 -1.51
N ILE A 99 -23.66 2.29 -2.05
CA ILE A 99 -23.38 1.64 -3.34
C ILE A 99 -24.59 1.83 -4.23
N ARG A 100 -24.38 2.50 -5.37
CA ARG A 100 -25.41 2.60 -6.40
C ARG A 100 -25.39 1.32 -7.23
N VAL A 101 -26.53 0.64 -7.28
CA VAL A 101 -26.74 -0.53 -8.13
C VAL A 101 -27.45 -0.05 -9.38
N PRO A 102 -26.87 -0.24 -10.57
CA PRO A 102 -27.53 0.11 -11.82
C PRO A 102 -28.79 -0.73 -12.02
N GLU A 103 -29.58 -0.37 -13.02
CA GLU A 103 -30.72 -1.19 -13.43
C GLU A 103 -30.26 -2.60 -13.83
N ILE A 104 -30.92 -3.62 -13.28
CA ILE A 104 -30.65 -5.04 -13.50
C ILE A 104 -31.88 -5.68 -14.12
N GLU A 105 -31.69 -6.47 -15.17
CA GLU A 105 -32.76 -7.23 -15.81
C GLU A 105 -33.43 -8.20 -14.83
N GLU A 106 -34.77 -8.38 -14.93
CA GLU A 106 -35.54 -9.20 -14.01
C GLU A 106 -35.17 -10.70 -14.04
N ASP A 107 -34.65 -11.16 -15.15
CA ASP A 107 -34.18 -12.53 -15.37
C ASP A 107 -32.67 -12.73 -15.10
N ALA A 108 -31.99 -11.72 -14.57
CA ALA A 108 -30.57 -11.78 -14.27
C ALA A 108 -30.25 -12.92 -13.31
N LYS A 109 -29.30 -13.74 -13.67
CA LYS A 109 -28.84 -14.91 -12.92
C LYS A 109 -27.47 -14.65 -12.30
N GLY A 110 -27.22 -15.27 -11.14
CA GLY A 110 -25.98 -15.19 -10.41
C GLY A 110 -26.09 -14.28 -9.20
N ASP A 111 -24.94 -13.94 -8.64
CA ASP A 111 -24.83 -13.19 -7.40
C ASP A 111 -23.95 -11.95 -7.59
N ALA A 112 -24.28 -10.88 -6.87
CA ALA A 112 -23.43 -9.71 -6.71
C ALA A 112 -22.61 -9.87 -5.42
N SER A 113 -21.28 -9.68 -5.51
CA SER A 113 -20.40 -9.66 -4.35
C SER A 113 -19.95 -8.23 -4.06
N LEU A 114 -20.12 -7.81 -2.81
CA LEU A 114 -19.68 -6.52 -2.30
C LEU A 114 -18.70 -6.73 -1.16
N TYR A 115 -17.75 -5.82 -1.03
CA TYR A 115 -16.69 -5.88 -0.03
C TYR A 115 -16.64 -4.57 0.74
N GLY A 116 -16.35 -4.69 2.03
CA GLY A 116 -16.03 -3.54 2.85
C GLY A 116 -14.90 -3.86 3.80
N ALA A 117 -14.12 -2.84 4.16
CA ALA A 117 -12.99 -2.98 5.06
C ALA A 117 -12.97 -1.83 6.07
N PHE A 118 -12.32 -2.06 7.18
CA PHE A 118 -11.98 -1.04 8.17
C PHE A 118 -10.65 -1.38 8.82
N ASP A 119 -9.99 -0.35 9.35
CA ASP A 119 -8.68 -0.46 9.97
C ASP A 119 -8.81 -0.34 11.48
N VAL A 120 -8.05 -1.16 12.22
CA VAL A 120 -8.05 -1.16 13.67
C VAL A 120 -6.65 -1.16 14.25
N GLY A 121 -6.52 -0.73 15.49
CA GLY A 121 -5.34 -0.98 16.31
C GLY A 121 -5.37 -2.37 16.94
N GLU A 122 -4.34 -2.73 17.70
CA GLU A 122 -4.31 -3.97 18.46
C GLU A 122 -5.45 -4.02 19.49
N GLY A 123 -6.19 -5.13 19.57
CA GLY A 123 -7.32 -5.29 20.46
C GLY A 123 -8.38 -6.28 19.98
N LYS A 124 -9.47 -6.36 20.73
CA LYS A 124 -10.65 -7.13 20.36
C LYS A 124 -11.83 -6.20 20.17
N TYR A 125 -12.59 -6.43 19.11
CA TYR A 125 -13.64 -5.54 18.65
C TYR A 125 -14.94 -6.28 18.43
N ARG A 126 -16.04 -5.61 18.76
CA ARG A 126 -17.40 -6.02 18.40
C ARG A 126 -17.80 -5.27 17.13
N VAL A 127 -18.30 -6.02 16.15
CA VAL A 127 -18.83 -5.47 14.90
C VAL A 127 -20.29 -5.80 14.77
N ASP A 128 -21.11 -4.77 14.65
CA ASP A 128 -22.53 -4.87 14.34
C ASP A 128 -22.71 -4.28 12.93
N TRP A 129 -23.22 -5.08 12.00
CA TRP A 129 -23.28 -4.75 10.58
C TRP A 129 -24.70 -4.90 10.03
N LEU A 130 -25.13 -3.96 9.23
CA LEU A 130 -26.33 -4.05 8.45
C LEU A 130 -26.17 -3.47 7.05
N MET A 131 -26.91 -4.02 6.12
CA MET A 131 -27.12 -3.48 4.78
C MET A 131 -28.61 -3.36 4.54
N ARG A 132 -29.05 -2.23 3.99
CA ARG A 132 -30.43 -2.05 3.55
C ARG A 132 -30.48 -1.51 2.13
N ASP A 133 -31.54 -1.89 1.43
CA ASP A 133 -31.85 -1.39 0.10
C ASP A 133 -32.77 -0.16 0.15
N ARG A 134 -33.15 0.35 -1.02
CA ARG A 134 -34.05 1.49 -1.15
C ARG A 134 -35.50 1.17 -0.67
N ALA A 135 -35.89 -0.10 -0.65
CA ALA A 135 -37.16 -0.58 -0.13
C ALA A 135 -37.11 -0.87 1.39
N GLU A 136 -36.03 -0.49 2.06
CA GLU A 136 -35.78 -0.70 3.50
C GLU A 136 -35.72 -2.17 3.93
N ARG A 137 -35.52 -3.11 2.98
CA ARG A 137 -35.25 -4.50 3.34
C ARG A 137 -33.83 -4.59 3.92
N VAL A 138 -33.68 -5.32 5.00
CA VAL A 138 -32.43 -5.38 5.78
C VAL A 138 -31.81 -6.77 5.72
N CYS A 139 -30.49 -6.79 5.55
CA CYS A 139 -29.62 -7.91 5.88
C CYS A 139 -28.68 -7.46 7.00
N SER A 140 -28.55 -8.23 8.09
CA SER A 140 -27.66 -7.88 9.19
C SER A 140 -26.86 -9.07 9.71
N ASN A 141 -25.68 -8.79 10.27
CA ASN A 141 -24.79 -9.78 10.88
C ASN A 141 -23.99 -9.16 12.03
N PHE A 142 -23.53 -10.00 12.96
CA PHE A 142 -22.84 -9.60 14.17
C PHE A 142 -21.66 -10.55 14.42
N TRP A 143 -20.45 -9.99 14.66
CA TRP A 143 -19.27 -10.80 14.92
C TRP A 143 -18.26 -10.06 15.79
N GLU A 144 -17.24 -10.78 16.20
CA GLU A 144 -16.07 -10.20 16.87
C GLU A 144 -14.85 -10.31 15.97
N VAL A 145 -13.95 -9.34 16.11
CA VAL A 145 -12.66 -9.28 15.39
C VAL A 145 -11.54 -9.25 16.42
N GLU A 146 -10.53 -10.06 16.21
CA GLU A 146 -9.29 -10.02 16.97
C GLU A 146 -8.16 -9.47 16.11
N ALA A 147 -7.49 -8.44 16.62
CA ALA A 147 -6.30 -7.81 16.05
C ALA A 147 -5.15 -7.99 17.04
N ALA A 148 -4.25 -8.93 16.78
CA ALA A 148 -3.14 -9.23 17.66
C ALA A 148 -1.85 -9.48 16.87
N LEU A 149 -0.74 -8.91 17.34
CA LEU A 149 0.60 -9.23 16.86
C LEU A 149 1.07 -10.55 17.48
N ASN A 150 1.60 -11.44 16.65
CA ASN A 150 2.05 -12.75 17.09
C ASN A 150 3.57 -12.87 17.10
N GLY A 151 4.13 -13.43 18.20
CA GLY A 151 5.54 -13.80 18.28
C GLY A 151 6.50 -12.67 17.90
N LYS A 152 7.23 -12.85 16.79
CA LYS A 152 8.24 -11.88 16.32
C LYS A 152 7.65 -10.56 15.78
N GLU A 153 6.35 -10.50 15.57
CA GLU A 153 5.65 -9.29 15.09
C GLU A 153 5.38 -8.31 16.23
N SER A 154 5.41 -8.76 17.50
CA SER A 154 5.15 -7.92 18.69
C SER A 154 6.08 -6.71 18.83
N GLN A 155 7.20 -6.67 18.08
CA GLN A 155 8.13 -5.54 18.07
C GLN A 155 7.76 -4.46 17.04
N MET A 156 6.77 -4.71 16.17
CA MET A 156 6.37 -3.74 15.15
C MET A 156 5.61 -2.57 15.78
N ALA A 157 6.00 -1.37 15.40
CA ALA A 157 5.24 -0.16 15.75
C ALA A 157 4.07 -0.03 14.75
N MET A 158 2.84 -0.25 15.23
CA MET A 158 1.63 -0.11 14.43
C MET A 158 1.22 1.35 14.28
N VAL A 159 0.65 1.69 13.12
CA VAL A 159 0.25 3.07 12.79
C VAL A 159 -1.01 3.50 13.56
N ILE A 160 -1.90 2.54 13.84
CA ILE A 160 -3.14 2.80 14.58
C ILE A 160 -2.92 2.42 16.04
N PRO A 161 -3.18 3.33 16.99
CA PRO A 161 -3.08 3.04 18.41
C PRO A 161 -3.98 1.87 18.83
N PRO A 162 -3.62 1.11 19.89
CA PRO A 162 -4.48 0.05 20.42
C PRO A 162 -5.89 0.55 20.71
N ASN A 163 -6.87 -0.31 20.46
CA ASN A 163 -8.31 -0.05 20.64
C ASN A 163 -8.88 1.12 19.80
N ALA A 164 -8.16 1.62 18.81
CA ALA A 164 -8.66 2.64 17.89
C ALA A 164 -9.22 2.00 16.60
N VAL A 165 -10.23 2.66 16.02
CA VAL A 165 -10.88 2.26 14.76
C VAL A 165 -10.77 3.41 13.76
N ARG A 166 -10.50 3.09 12.50
CA ARG A 166 -10.42 4.03 11.37
C ARG A 166 -11.17 3.47 10.17
N ALA A 167 -11.63 4.35 9.28
CA ALA A 167 -12.07 3.93 7.95
C ALA A 167 -10.86 3.39 7.18
N ALA A 168 -11.07 2.35 6.39
CA ALA A 168 -10.04 1.89 5.47
C ALA A 168 -9.73 2.97 4.43
N ASP A 169 -8.45 3.26 4.24
CA ASP A 169 -8.02 4.16 3.18
C ASP A 169 -8.21 3.45 1.82
N GLN A 170 -9.04 4.05 0.96
CA GLN A 170 -9.27 3.54 -0.40
C GLN A 170 -8.30 4.14 -1.42
N GLU A 171 -7.68 5.27 -1.09
CA GLU A 171 -6.73 5.96 -1.95
C GLU A 171 -5.30 5.56 -1.62
N SER A 172 -4.70 4.73 -2.49
CA SER A 172 -3.33 4.26 -2.30
C SER A 172 -2.30 5.40 -2.29
N PHE A 173 -2.55 6.51 -2.98
CA PHE A 173 -1.64 7.64 -3.12
C PHE A 173 -2.08 8.91 -2.37
N LYS A 174 -2.84 8.75 -1.29
CA LYS A 174 -3.19 9.86 -0.42
C LYS A 174 -1.95 10.42 0.28
N ASP A 175 -1.93 11.73 0.46
CA ASP A 175 -0.87 12.43 1.21
C ASP A 175 -0.69 11.87 2.63
N GLU A 176 0.57 11.82 3.04
CA GLU A 176 0.92 11.47 4.41
C GLU A 176 0.86 12.73 5.31
N PRO A 177 0.39 12.57 6.55
CA PRO A 177 0.49 13.66 7.52
C PRO A 177 1.96 14.01 7.75
N PRO A 178 2.26 15.29 8.03
CA PRO A 178 3.62 15.72 8.33
C PRO A 178 4.17 14.98 9.55
N VAL A 179 5.42 14.56 9.46
CA VAL A 179 6.15 13.87 10.53
C VAL A 179 7.05 14.88 11.25
N GLU A 180 7.00 14.90 12.57
CA GLU A 180 7.97 15.67 13.36
C GLU A 180 9.36 15.10 13.15
N ARG A 181 10.25 15.90 12.55
CA ARG A 181 11.63 15.51 12.29
C ARG A 181 12.48 15.70 13.53
N VAL A 182 13.38 14.74 13.78
CA VAL A 182 14.29 14.84 14.91
C VAL A 182 15.34 15.91 14.61
N ALA A 183 15.36 16.97 15.40
CA ALA A 183 16.24 18.14 15.27
C ALA A 183 17.72 17.87 15.66
N THR A 184 18.19 16.64 15.56
CA THR A 184 19.57 16.27 15.92
C THR A 184 20.47 16.23 14.69
N GLY A 185 21.05 17.38 14.34
CA GLY A 185 22.00 17.50 13.24
C GLY A 185 21.35 17.80 11.88
N GLU A 186 22.14 17.74 10.80
CA GLU A 186 21.63 17.87 9.43
C GLU A 186 20.69 16.73 9.06
N ALA A 187 19.60 17.05 8.37
CA ALA A 187 18.63 16.06 7.92
C ALA A 187 19.27 15.07 6.93
N ILE A 188 18.96 13.79 7.08
CA ILE A 188 19.41 12.75 6.14
C ILE A 188 18.69 12.94 4.82
N ALA A 189 19.44 12.97 3.71
CA ALA A 189 18.90 13.01 2.36
C ALA A 189 18.92 11.61 1.72
N VAL A 190 17.77 11.11 1.30
CA VAL A 190 17.68 9.81 0.61
C VAL A 190 17.10 9.99 -0.79
N LYS A 191 17.57 9.18 -1.73
CA LYS A 191 16.98 9.03 -3.07
C LYS A 191 16.37 7.64 -3.21
N VAL A 192 15.10 7.57 -3.61
CA VAL A 192 14.39 6.32 -3.88
C VAL A 192 14.23 6.14 -5.39
N LEU A 193 14.66 5.01 -5.92
CA LEU A 193 14.47 4.58 -7.29
C LEU A 193 13.39 3.50 -7.30
N LEU A 194 12.16 3.90 -7.65
CA LEU A 194 10.97 3.04 -7.57
C LEU A 194 10.69 2.38 -8.91
N ASN A 195 10.87 1.07 -9.00
CA ASN A 195 10.41 0.29 -10.15
C ASN A 195 8.91 0.03 -10.04
N TYR A 196 8.12 0.78 -10.81
CA TYR A 196 6.67 0.61 -10.87
C TYR A 196 6.31 -0.47 -11.90
N ALA A 197 6.11 -1.66 -11.41
CA ALA A 197 5.76 -2.83 -12.23
C ALA A 197 4.95 -3.84 -11.40
N PRO A 198 4.10 -4.66 -12.02
CA PRO A 198 3.48 -5.79 -11.33
C PRO A 198 4.55 -6.82 -10.96
N GLN A 199 4.37 -7.51 -9.83
CA GLN A 199 5.30 -8.55 -9.38
C GLN A 199 5.44 -9.69 -10.40
N ASN A 200 4.35 -10.08 -11.05
CA ASN A 200 4.41 -11.03 -12.17
C ASN A 200 4.49 -10.24 -13.48
N PRO A 201 5.62 -10.32 -14.22
CA PRO A 201 5.81 -9.59 -15.48
C PRO A 201 4.76 -9.88 -16.57
N ARG A 202 4.04 -11.01 -16.45
CA ARG A 202 2.96 -11.36 -17.38
C ARG A 202 1.67 -10.61 -17.14
N ASN A 203 1.55 -9.94 -15.99
CA ASN A 203 0.35 -9.18 -15.68
C ASN A 203 0.36 -7.86 -16.47
N THR A 204 -0.76 -7.58 -17.11
CA THR A 204 -0.98 -6.33 -17.85
C THR A 204 -1.59 -5.22 -16.99
N VAL A 205 -1.78 -5.47 -15.69
CA VAL A 205 -2.38 -4.52 -14.72
C VAL A 205 -1.69 -4.66 -13.38
N MET A 206 -1.48 -3.55 -12.70
CA MET A 206 -1.09 -3.55 -11.29
C MET A 206 -2.24 -4.07 -10.43
N ARG A 207 -1.96 -5.09 -9.61
CA ARG A 207 -2.95 -5.53 -8.61
C ARG A 207 -2.95 -4.54 -7.44
N PRO A 208 -4.09 -4.36 -6.76
CA PRO A 208 -4.17 -3.50 -5.57
C PRO A 208 -3.09 -3.83 -4.52
N VAL A 209 -2.81 -5.12 -4.30
CA VAL A 209 -1.77 -5.56 -3.35
C VAL A 209 -0.36 -5.12 -3.77
N ASP A 210 -0.04 -5.14 -5.06
CA ASP A 210 1.25 -4.69 -5.57
C ASP A 210 1.41 -3.17 -5.37
N THR A 211 0.36 -2.39 -5.66
CA THR A 211 0.34 -0.94 -5.43
C THR A 211 0.47 -0.62 -3.95
N THR A 212 -0.32 -1.29 -3.09
CA THR A 212 -0.28 -1.08 -1.64
C THR A 212 1.12 -1.35 -1.09
N ALA A 213 1.78 -2.43 -1.51
CA ALA A 213 3.12 -2.74 -1.04
C ALA A 213 4.15 -1.70 -1.48
N LEU A 214 4.13 -1.25 -2.74
CA LEU A 214 5.06 -0.23 -3.24
C LEU A 214 4.86 1.11 -2.52
N VAL A 215 3.60 1.54 -2.36
CA VAL A 215 3.29 2.78 -1.62
C VAL A 215 3.67 2.65 -0.16
N SER A 216 3.49 1.47 0.46
CA SER A 216 3.88 1.24 1.85
C SER A 216 5.40 1.28 2.05
N ILE A 217 6.19 0.84 1.06
CA ILE A 217 7.64 1.04 1.08
C ILE A 217 7.98 2.54 1.12
N LEU A 218 7.37 3.34 0.24
CA LEU A 218 7.58 4.79 0.24
C LEU A 218 7.16 5.41 1.57
N ARG A 219 5.98 5.08 2.06
CA ARG A 219 5.45 5.60 3.33
C ARG A 219 6.32 5.24 4.52
N SER A 220 6.88 4.04 4.56
CA SER A 220 7.78 3.63 5.66
C SER A 220 9.05 4.48 5.70
N ILE A 221 9.58 4.88 4.53
CA ILE A 221 10.73 5.77 4.42
C ILE A 221 10.33 7.22 4.79
N LEU A 222 9.16 7.69 4.32
CA LEU A 222 8.66 9.04 4.58
C LEU A 222 8.36 9.28 6.08
N ARG A 223 7.88 8.25 6.78
CA ARG A 223 7.56 8.29 8.21
C ARG A 223 8.78 8.22 9.12
N GLU A 224 9.96 7.95 8.59
CA GLU A 224 11.17 7.88 9.40
C GLU A 224 11.60 9.28 9.85
N PRO A 225 11.58 9.58 11.17
CA PRO A 225 11.83 10.94 11.68
C PRO A 225 13.23 11.48 11.41
N LYS A 226 14.19 10.60 11.15
CA LYS A 226 15.61 10.95 10.90
C LYS A 226 15.89 11.33 9.45
N ILE A 227 14.98 11.01 8.52
CA ILE A 227 15.09 11.36 7.11
C ILE A 227 14.35 12.67 6.89
N GLY A 228 15.01 13.71 6.39
CA GLY A 228 14.39 15.03 6.21
C GLY A 228 14.39 15.54 4.78
N LYS A 229 15.14 14.91 3.87
CA LYS A 229 15.15 15.26 2.46
C LYS A 229 14.95 14.03 1.60
N PHE A 230 14.10 14.17 0.60
CA PHE A 230 13.69 13.07 -0.28
C PHE A 230 13.91 13.43 -1.75
N SER A 231 14.40 12.44 -2.49
CA SER A 231 14.32 12.44 -3.95
C SER A 231 13.65 11.15 -4.39
N LEU A 232 12.75 11.21 -5.35
CA LEU A 232 12.05 10.05 -5.91
C LEU A 232 12.16 10.04 -7.42
N VAL A 233 12.56 8.91 -7.96
CA VAL A 233 12.50 8.61 -9.39
C VAL A 233 11.69 7.35 -9.57
N ALA A 234 10.44 7.48 -10.02
CA ALA A 234 9.64 6.33 -10.40
C ALA A 234 9.87 6.00 -11.87
N PHE A 235 10.18 4.76 -12.15
CA PHE A 235 10.46 4.26 -13.49
C PHE A 235 9.73 2.95 -13.76
N SER A 236 9.61 2.59 -15.02
CA SER A 236 9.06 1.29 -15.43
C SER A 236 10.05 0.62 -16.38
N MET A 237 10.48 -0.58 -16.01
CA MET A 237 11.31 -1.41 -16.89
C MET A 237 10.53 -1.86 -18.13
N ALA A 238 9.25 -2.17 -17.98
CA ALA A 238 8.41 -2.62 -19.09
C ALA A 238 8.24 -1.55 -20.18
N SER A 239 8.10 -0.28 -19.80
CA SER A 239 7.99 0.84 -20.74
C SER A 239 9.30 1.54 -21.01
N GLN A 240 10.39 1.17 -20.31
CA GLN A 240 11.74 1.74 -20.44
C GLN A 240 11.74 3.26 -20.38
N GLN A 241 11.12 3.81 -19.33
CA GLN A 241 11.04 5.25 -19.13
C GLN A 241 10.92 5.63 -17.66
N VAL A 242 11.36 6.85 -17.36
CA VAL A 242 11.08 7.51 -16.08
C VAL A 242 9.66 8.07 -16.15
N LEU A 243 8.83 7.69 -15.16
CA LEU A 243 7.42 8.03 -15.09
C LEU A 243 7.16 9.29 -14.26
N TYR A 244 7.97 9.47 -13.22
CA TYR A 244 7.83 10.58 -12.28
C TYR A 244 9.20 10.90 -11.66
N ARG A 245 9.43 12.19 -11.37
CA ARG A 245 10.65 12.66 -10.72
C ARG A 245 10.33 13.81 -9.77
N GLN A 246 10.85 13.72 -8.56
CA GLN A 246 10.83 14.80 -7.59
C GLN A 246 12.17 14.79 -6.84
N GLU A 247 12.82 15.94 -6.69
CA GLU A 247 14.19 15.98 -6.15
C GLU A 247 14.29 16.95 -4.98
N ASN A 248 15.03 16.53 -3.95
CA ASN A 248 15.46 17.34 -2.80
C ASN A 248 14.30 18.07 -2.10
N VAL A 249 13.21 17.38 -1.85
CA VAL A 249 12.03 17.93 -1.19
C VAL A 249 11.93 17.47 0.26
N ASP A 250 11.24 18.25 1.09
CA ASP A 250 10.94 17.88 2.49
C ASP A 250 9.75 16.92 2.59
N HIS A 251 8.91 16.91 1.56
CA HIS A 251 7.71 16.08 1.46
C HIS A 251 7.51 15.59 0.02
N LEU A 252 7.21 14.30 -0.14
CA LEU A 252 6.87 13.73 -1.44
C LEU A 252 5.38 13.93 -1.74
N ASP A 253 5.09 14.44 -2.93
CA ASP A 253 3.73 14.58 -3.44
C ASP A 253 3.22 13.22 -3.95
N LEU A 254 2.62 12.44 -3.04
CA LEU A 254 2.04 11.14 -3.37
C LEU A 254 0.85 11.24 -4.33
N PRO A 255 -0.06 12.22 -4.23
CA PRO A 255 -1.12 12.43 -5.22
C PRO A 255 -0.59 12.63 -6.63
N ALA A 256 0.40 13.51 -6.84
CA ALA A 256 1.01 13.74 -8.15
C ALA A 256 1.73 12.48 -8.68
N LEU A 257 2.38 11.72 -7.79
CA LEU A 257 2.93 10.40 -8.16
C LEU A 257 1.80 9.47 -8.64
N GLY A 258 0.70 9.36 -7.90
CA GLY A 258 -0.44 8.52 -8.25
C GLY A 258 -1.04 8.89 -9.60
N GLU A 259 -1.18 10.19 -9.89
CA GLU A 259 -1.64 10.68 -11.19
C GLU A 259 -0.68 10.27 -12.32
N ALA A 260 0.62 10.44 -12.13
CA ALA A 260 1.61 10.03 -13.13
C ALA A 260 1.59 8.52 -13.39
N LEU A 261 1.48 7.71 -12.33
CA LEU A 261 1.46 6.25 -12.42
C LEU A 261 0.15 5.70 -13.02
N SER A 262 -0.98 6.39 -12.84
CA SER A 262 -2.27 5.99 -13.41
C SER A 262 -2.30 6.02 -14.95
N LYS A 263 -1.40 6.78 -15.56
CA LYS A 263 -1.26 6.90 -17.02
C LYS A 263 -0.49 5.72 -17.65
N VAL A 264 0.15 4.89 -16.81
CA VAL A 264 0.96 3.76 -17.29
C VAL A 264 0.08 2.62 -17.75
N LYS A 265 0.28 2.20 -18.98
CA LYS A 265 -0.41 1.04 -19.58
C LYS A 265 0.57 -0.14 -19.62
N PHE A 266 0.37 -1.11 -18.75
CA PHE A 266 1.11 -2.37 -18.81
C PHE A 266 0.59 -3.24 -19.97
N GLY A 267 1.47 -4.03 -20.57
CA GLY A 267 1.11 -4.95 -21.66
C GLY A 267 0.99 -4.30 -23.04
N THR A 268 1.20 -2.99 -23.15
CA THR A 268 1.41 -2.36 -24.47
C THR A 268 2.88 -2.42 -24.78
N VAL A 269 3.23 -3.17 -25.81
CA VAL A 269 4.63 -3.27 -26.27
C VAL A 269 4.83 -2.26 -27.38
N ASP A 270 5.78 -1.36 -27.19
CA ASP A 270 6.24 -0.48 -28.25
C ASP A 270 7.11 -1.30 -29.23
N LEU A 271 6.58 -1.56 -30.41
CA LEU A 271 7.23 -2.36 -31.44
C LEU A 271 8.61 -1.79 -31.83
N SER A 272 8.81 -0.47 -31.72
CA SER A 272 10.10 0.16 -32.01
C SER A 272 11.16 -0.24 -30.99
N LYS A 273 10.79 -0.47 -29.74
CA LYS A 273 11.71 -0.89 -28.68
C LYS A 273 12.02 -2.39 -28.74
N LEU A 274 11.12 -3.22 -29.22
CA LEU A 274 11.37 -4.65 -29.48
C LEU A 274 12.44 -4.88 -30.55
N ALA A 275 12.57 -3.95 -31.48
CA ALA A 275 13.58 -4.07 -32.54
C ALA A 275 15.03 -3.84 -32.05
N VAL A 276 15.19 -3.24 -30.85
CA VAL A 276 16.51 -2.96 -30.28
C VAL A 276 16.87 -4.05 -29.28
N LYS A 277 17.82 -4.90 -29.65
CA LYS A 277 18.34 -5.94 -28.77
C LYS A 277 18.91 -5.34 -27.48
N ASN A 278 18.56 -5.91 -26.33
CA ASN A 278 19.02 -5.48 -25.00
C ASN A 278 18.58 -4.05 -24.58
N SER A 279 17.53 -3.48 -25.18
CA SER A 279 17.07 -2.13 -24.84
C SER A 279 16.71 -1.96 -23.33
N GLU A 280 16.15 -2.99 -22.70
CA GLU A 280 15.84 -2.97 -21.25
C GLU A 280 17.12 -2.92 -20.40
N THR A 281 18.15 -3.67 -20.80
CA THR A 281 19.47 -3.67 -20.13
C THR A 281 20.17 -2.33 -20.28
N GLN A 282 20.10 -1.72 -21.47
CA GLN A 282 20.62 -0.38 -21.72
C GLN A 282 19.90 0.66 -20.88
N PHE A 283 18.55 0.63 -20.86
CA PHE A 283 17.77 1.55 -20.04
C PHE A 283 18.13 1.46 -18.55
N LEU A 284 18.27 0.25 -18.00
CA LEU A 284 18.68 0.06 -16.60
C LEU A 284 20.10 0.59 -16.37
N GLY A 285 21.03 0.34 -17.28
CA GLY A 285 22.40 0.86 -17.21
C GLY A 285 22.45 2.39 -17.23
N ASP A 286 21.71 3.02 -18.13
CA ASP A 286 21.59 4.48 -18.23
C ASP A 286 20.96 5.09 -17.00
N LEU A 287 19.91 4.48 -16.47
CA LEU A 287 19.26 4.90 -15.22
C LEU A 287 20.26 4.86 -14.06
N ILE A 288 20.98 3.76 -13.89
CA ILE A 288 21.97 3.59 -12.83
C ILE A 288 23.07 4.65 -12.99
N ARG A 289 23.62 4.85 -14.19
CA ARG A 289 24.65 5.84 -14.46
C ARG A 289 24.18 7.26 -14.13
N THR A 290 22.98 7.61 -14.53
CA THR A 290 22.39 8.94 -14.28
C THR A 290 22.14 9.17 -12.79
N GLU A 291 21.55 8.20 -12.10
CA GLU A 291 21.09 8.41 -10.73
C GLU A 291 22.20 8.25 -9.67
N LEU A 292 23.18 7.39 -9.93
CA LEU A 292 24.31 7.18 -9.02
C LEU A 292 25.49 8.12 -9.33
N GLY A 293 25.70 8.46 -10.62
CA GLY A 293 26.80 9.34 -11.08
C GLY A 293 26.48 10.84 -10.99
N GLY A 294 25.26 11.24 -10.67
CA GLY A 294 24.81 12.63 -10.64
C GLY A 294 25.56 13.51 -9.64
N ALA A 295 25.52 14.84 -9.87
CA ALA A 295 26.21 15.83 -9.02
C ALA A 295 25.60 15.92 -7.61
N ASN A 296 24.28 15.74 -7.47
CA ASN A 296 23.58 15.73 -6.18
C ASN A 296 23.72 14.35 -5.52
N LYS A 297 24.72 14.20 -4.65
CA LYS A 297 24.96 12.96 -3.93
C LYS A 297 24.07 12.89 -2.68
N PRO A 298 23.08 11.97 -2.64
CA PRO A 298 22.31 11.71 -1.42
C PRO A 298 23.17 10.97 -0.40
N GLU A 299 22.71 10.88 0.84
CA GLU A 299 23.39 10.07 1.86
C GLU A 299 23.11 8.57 1.68
N ALA A 300 22.05 8.21 0.94
CA ALA A 300 21.78 6.83 0.53
C ALA A 300 20.89 6.80 -0.71
N ILE A 301 21.03 5.73 -1.52
CA ILE A 301 20.07 5.40 -2.59
C ILE A 301 19.39 4.08 -2.24
N ILE A 302 18.07 4.06 -2.39
CA ILE A 302 17.20 2.92 -2.10
C ILE A 302 16.47 2.54 -3.39
N PHE A 303 16.83 1.41 -3.98
CA PHE A 303 15.99 0.79 -5.00
C PHE A 303 14.78 0.14 -4.32
N ALA A 304 13.60 0.27 -4.91
CA ALA A 304 12.37 -0.33 -4.40
C ALA A 304 11.55 -0.89 -5.55
N GLY A 305 10.95 -2.05 -5.38
CA GLY A 305 10.06 -2.62 -6.37
C GLY A 305 10.22 -4.13 -6.56
N PRO A 306 9.45 -4.72 -7.49
CA PRO A 306 9.56 -6.13 -7.80
C PRO A 306 10.86 -6.46 -8.52
N LYS A 307 11.23 -7.73 -8.52
CA LYS A 307 12.37 -8.26 -9.27
C LYS A 307 12.26 -7.95 -10.76
N VAL A 308 13.41 -7.61 -11.34
CA VAL A 308 13.59 -7.38 -12.77
C VAL A 308 14.41 -8.51 -13.36
N MET A 309 13.82 -9.27 -14.27
CA MET A 309 14.47 -10.34 -14.99
C MET A 309 14.75 -9.88 -16.42
N LEU A 310 16.01 -9.66 -16.73
CA LEU A 310 16.49 -9.34 -18.07
C LEU A 310 17.18 -10.57 -18.68
N GLU A 311 17.25 -10.63 -20.01
CA GLU A 311 18.01 -11.67 -20.70
C GLU A 311 19.50 -11.60 -20.34
N GLN A 312 20.03 -10.38 -20.24
CA GLN A 312 21.40 -10.11 -19.83
C GLN A 312 21.41 -9.07 -18.72
N ASN A 313 22.28 -9.23 -17.73
CA ASN A 313 22.50 -8.21 -16.71
C ASN A 313 23.28 -7.02 -17.32
N VAL A 314 23.20 -5.86 -16.66
CA VAL A 314 24.02 -4.70 -17.00
C VAL A 314 25.49 -5.11 -16.91
N GLU A 315 26.25 -4.81 -17.94
CA GLU A 315 27.67 -5.17 -18.04
C GLU A 315 28.50 -4.45 -16.96
N ALA A 316 29.52 -5.14 -16.47
CA ALA A 316 30.38 -4.59 -15.42
C ALA A 316 31.11 -3.30 -15.89
N GLU A 317 31.41 -3.20 -17.17
CA GLU A 317 32.03 -2.01 -17.81
C GLU A 317 31.12 -0.80 -17.66
N THR A 318 29.84 -0.93 -17.99
CA THR A 318 28.80 0.11 -17.82
C THR A 318 28.70 0.55 -16.37
N LEU A 319 28.70 -0.42 -15.44
CA LEU A 319 28.63 -0.12 -14.01
C LEU A 319 29.91 0.59 -13.50
N LYS A 320 31.08 0.30 -14.06
CA LYS A 320 32.32 0.98 -13.69
C LYS A 320 32.36 2.47 -14.15
N GLU A 321 31.60 2.81 -15.19
CA GLU A 321 31.49 4.21 -15.67
C GLU A 321 30.85 5.14 -14.60
N VAL A 322 30.08 4.60 -13.67
CA VAL A 322 29.52 5.36 -12.54
C VAL A 322 30.61 5.91 -11.62
N GLY A 323 31.75 5.24 -11.58
CA GLY A 323 32.85 5.59 -10.69
C GLY A 323 32.64 5.07 -9.24
N ALA A 324 33.33 5.74 -8.31
CA ALA A 324 33.25 5.37 -6.92
C ALA A 324 31.93 5.86 -6.28
N VAL A 325 31.12 4.94 -5.81
CA VAL A 325 29.90 5.24 -5.04
C VAL A 325 30.27 5.27 -3.56
N GLU A 326 30.21 6.47 -2.96
CA GLU A 326 30.62 6.71 -1.58
C GLU A 326 29.49 6.56 -0.56
N PHE A 327 28.25 6.47 -1.01
CA PHE A 327 27.06 6.33 -0.17
C PHE A 327 26.53 4.88 -0.20
N PRO A 328 25.84 4.42 0.85
CA PRO A 328 25.27 3.09 0.88
C PRO A 328 24.13 2.94 -0.12
N LEU A 329 24.06 1.77 -0.75
CA LEU A 329 23.01 1.36 -1.67
C LEU A 329 22.19 0.26 -1.01
N PHE A 330 20.88 0.39 -1.15
CA PHE A 330 19.91 -0.58 -0.64
C PHE A 330 18.94 -0.99 -1.72
N TYR A 331 18.42 -2.21 -1.62
CA TYR A 331 17.35 -2.67 -2.48
C TYR A 331 16.25 -3.33 -1.63
N LEU A 332 15.09 -2.73 -1.58
CA LEU A 332 13.88 -3.27 -1.00
C LEU A 332 13.11 -4.04 -2.09
N ASN A 333 13.49 -5.31 -2.24
CA ASN A 333 12.92 -6.21 -3.24
C ASN A 333 11.57 -6.72 -2.77
N TYR A 334 10.50 -6.18 -3.36
CA TYR A 334 9.15 -6.63 -3.08
C TYR A 334 8.86 -7.97 -3.77
N ASN A 335 8.64 -9.01 -2.97
CA ASN A 335 8.36 -10.36 -3.46
C ASN A 335 7.44 -11.12 -2.50
N LEU A 336 6.14 -11.08 -2.74
CA LEU A 336 5.14 -11.77 -1.91
C LEU A 336 5.24 -13.30 -1.99
N TYR A 337 5.80 -13.84 -3.07
CA TYR A 337 5.87 -15.26 -3.33
C TYR A 337 7.31 -15.69 -3.70
N PRO A 338 8.28 -15.58 -2.77
CA PRO A 338 9.69 -15.80 -3.09
C PRO A 338 9.99 -17.21 -3.60
N ALA A 339 9.21 -18.21 -3.20
CA ALA A 339 9.35 -19.57 -3.71
C ALA A 339 8.90 -19.73 -5.17
N GLN A 340 7.96 -18.89 -5.64
CA GLN A 340 7.43 -18.91 -7.00
C GLN A 340 8.24 -18.00 -7.95
N ILE A 341 9.02 -17.07 -7.39
CA ILE A 341 9.82 -16.09 -8.14
C ILE A 341 11.29 -16.20 -7.72
N PRO A 342 11.95 -17.34 -7.97
CA PRO A 342 13.33 -17.58 -7.53
C PRO A 342 14.38 -17.03 -8.50
N TRP A 343 13.99 -16.40 -9.61
CA TRP A 343 14.90 -16.00 -10.67
C TRP A 343 15.86 -14.89 -10.27
N ARG A 344 16.90 -14.78 -11.07
CA ARG A 344 17.92 -13.75 -10.94
C ARG A 344 17.30 -12.37 -11.16
N ASP A 345 17.75 -11.42 -10.39
CA ASP A 345 17.28 -10.06 -10.40
C ASP A 345 18.39 -9.12 -10.88
N SER A 346 18.15 -8.42 -11.97
CA SER A 346 19.13 -7.54 -12.57
C SER A 346 19.41 -6.28 -11.74
N ILE A 347 18.43 -5.79 -10.96
CA ILE A 347 18.68 -4.71 -9.99
C ILE A 347 19.56 -5.23 -8.86
N SER A 348 19.27 -6.44 -8.33
CA SER A 348 20.10 -7.07 -7.30
C SER A 348 21.55 -7.26 -7.77
N HIS A 349 21.73 -7.64 -9.04
CA HIS A 349 23.08 -7.75 -9.64
C HIS A 349 23.83 -6.42 -9.58
N ALA A 350 23.21 -5.34 -10.03
CA ALA A 350 23.82 -4.01 -10.01
C ALA A 350 24.09 -3.50 -8.58
N VAL A 351 23.14 -3.68 -7.66
CA VAL A 351 23.30 -3.28 -6.25
C VAL A 351 24.47 -4.03 -5.60
N LYS A 352 24.61 -5.34 -5.85
CA LYS A 352 25.73 -6.15 -5.35
C LYS A 352 27.09 -5.73 -5.94
N PHE A 353 27.13 -5.31 -7.21
CA PHE A 353 28.34 -4.77 -7.82
C PHE A 353 28.90 -3.59 -7.01
N PHE A 354 28.03 -2.70 -6.55
CA PHE A 354 28.40 -1.56 -5.69
C PHE A 354 28.45 -1.91 -4.20
N LYS A 355 28.48 -3.20 -3.82
CA LYS A 355 28.50 -3.69 -2.42
C LYS A 355 27.29 -3.24 -1.60
N GLY A 356 26.16 -3.00 -2.26
CA GLY A 356 24.90 -2.64 -1.61
C GLY A 356 24.21 -3.84 -0.91
N GLN A 357 23.21 -3.53 -0.10
CA GLN A 357 22.44 -4.49 0.69
C GLN A 357 21.05 -4.68 0.09
N GLU A 358 20.63 -5.95 -0.03
CA GLU A 358 19.28 -6.34 -0.49
C GLU A 358 18.43 -6.88 0.67
N TYR A 359 17.16 -6.50 0.69
CA TYR A 359 16.13 -7.01 1.59
C TYR A 359 14.95 -7.53 0.78
N THR A 360 14.54 -8.76 1.05
CA THR A 360 13.34 -9.32 0.43
C THR A 360 12.12 -9.02 1.29
N ILE A 361 11.17 -8.28 0.74
CA ILE A 361 9.94 -7.86 1.42
C ILE A 361 8.81 -8.78 0.98
N SER A 362 8.50 -9.77 1.81
CA SER A 362 7.42 -10.73 1.59
C SER A 362 6.26 -10.54 2.55
N LYS A 363 6.52 -9.95 3.69
CA LYS A 363 5.56 -9.71 4.79
C LYS A 363 5.73 -8.30 5.36
N PRO A 364 4.74 -7.74 6.02
CA PRO A 364 4.82 -6.42 6.68
C PRO A 364 6.01 -6.29 7.62
N ARG A 365 6.30 -7.32 8.40
CA ARG A 365 7.45 -7.35 9.31
C ARG A 365 8.80 -7.19 8.58
N ASP A 366 8.94 -7.77 7.40
CA ASP A 366 10.18 -7.66 6.62
C ASP A 366 10.43 -6.21 6.22
N LEU A 367 9.36 -5.48 5.85
CA LEU A 367 9.43 -4.06 5.54
C LEU A 367 9.83 -3.23 6.76
N TRP A 368 9.18 -3.45 7.90
CA TRP A 368 9.50 -2.75 9.14
C TRP A 368 10.97 -2.95 9.55
N PHE A 369 11.43 -4.20 9.51
CA PHE A 369 12.83 -4.54 9.81
C PHE A 369 13.80 -3.90 8.82
N ALA A 370 13.54 -4.03 7.51
CA ALA A 370 14.37 -3.48 6.46
C ALA A 370 14.53 -1.97 6.58
N THR A 371 13.44 -1.23 6.81
CA THR A 371 13.49 0.23 6.98
C THR A 371 14.33 0.62 8.19
N SER A 372 14.16 -0.07 9.33
CA SER A 372 14.92 0.19 10.55
C SER A 372 16.43 -0.09 10.37
N ASP A 373 16.79 -1.18 9.68
CA ASP A 373 18.20 -1.51 9.41
C ASP A 373 18.83 -0.56 8.40
N VAL A 374 18.11 -0.17 7.34
CA VAL A 374 18.53 0.84 6.36
C VAL A 374 18.92 2.14 7.07
N VAL A 375 18.02 2.68 7.89
CA VAL A 375 18.28 3.92 8.64
C VAL A 375 19.48 3.78 9.58
N SER A 376 19.57 2.66 10.30
CA SER A 376 20.72 2.38 11.19
C SER A 376 22.05 2.38 10.42
N ARG A 377 22.08 1.79 9.23
CA ARG A 377 23.30 1.73 8.39
C ARG A 377 23.67 3.10 7.80
N ILE A 378 22.67 3.89 7.38
CA ILE A 378 22.92 5.27 6.92
C ILE A 378 23.59 6.08 8.03
N LEU A 379 23.04 6.03 9.25
CA LEU A 379 23.61 6.73 10.39
C LEU A 379 25.03 6.28 10.73
N LYS A 380 25.31 4.97 10.70
CA LYS A 380 26.66 4.45 10.92
C LYS A 380 27.65 4.94 9.87
N THR A 381 27.26 4.96 8.58
CA THR A 381 28.11 5.45 7.50
C THR A 381 28.40 6.93 7.66
N ARG A 382 27.39 7.73 8.02
CA ARG A 382 27.53 9.16 8.31
C ARG A 382 28.48 9.42 9.47
N SER A 383 28.33 8.72 10.59
CA SER A 383 29.21 8.85 11.77
C SER A 383 30.65 8.51 11.43
N GLY A 384 30.87 7.44 10.63
CA GLY A 384 32.21 7.05 10.19
C GLY A 384 32.90 8.12 9.32
N ARG A 385 32.16 8.80 8.42
CA ARG A 385 32.69 9.90 7.61
C ARG A 385 33.02 11.13 8.43
N LEU A 386 32.18 11.49 9.38
CA LEU A 386 32.44 12.62 10.29
C LEU A 386 33.71 12.39 11.12
N ALA A 387 33.92 11.15 11.61
CA ALA A 387 35.13 10.80 12.33
C ALA A 387 36.41 10.86 11.48
N GLN A 388 36.33 10.53 10.20
CA GLN A 388 37.47 10.60 9.26
C GLN A 388 37.80 12.05 8.84
N ASN A 389 36.80 12.94 8.81
CA ASN A 389 36.98 14.34 8.43
C ASN A 389 37.30 15.27 9.60
N SER A 390 37.31 14.76 10.85
CA SER A 390 37.76 15.53 12.00
C SER A 390 39.28 15.62 11.96
N PRO A 391 39.90 16.85 11.90
CA PRO A 391 41.31 16.99 11.94
C PRO A 391 41.86 16.41 13.25
N SER A 392 42.83 15.49 13.16
CA SER A 392 43.60 15.05 14.31
C SER A 392 44.22 16.25 15.01
N GLN A 393 43.73 16.59 16.18
CA GLN A 393 44.34 17.57 17.08
C GLN A 393 45.66 17.06 17.61
#